data_8f5f446465d8ef54cbfd864305ae2fad
#
_entry.id   8f5f446465d8ef54cbfd864305ae2fad
#
_cell.length_a   1.000
_cell.length_b   1.000
_cell.length_c   1.000
_cell.angle_alpha   90.00
_cell.angle_beta   90.00
_cell.angle_gamma   90.00
#
_symmetry.space_group_name_H-M   'P 1'
#
loop_
_entity.id
_entity.type
_entity.pdbx_description
1 polymer ?
#
loop_
_entity_poly.entity_id
_entity_poly.type
_entity_poly.pdbx_seq_one_letter_code
_entity_poly.pdbx_strand_id
1 'polypeptide(L)'
;MCVADFSETFHNYHPEARSVSVTTGDRYCAAKRIENIHFLKIDVEGFEPQVLRGFNGMLNRGRIDVVQFEYGYVNIDTHFLLKDFYDYLSQFNMTIGKIYPDFVDFRPYRYVDENFYGPNYLAVRSDRQDLLQLLGNP
;
A
#
# COMPACT_ATOMS: atom_id res chain seq x y z
N MET A 1 -15.03 -12.17 11.54
CA MET A 1 -14.10 -11.80 12.61
C MET A 1 -12.80 -12.56 12.33
N CYS A 2 -11.80 -11.91 11.77
CA CYS A 2 -10.52 -12.54 11.46
C CYS A 2 -9.60 -12.30 12.67
N VAL A 3 -9.18 -13.36 13.32
CA VAL A 3 -8.12 -13.33 14.34
C VAL A 3 -6.87 -13.78 13.62
N ALA A 4 -5.91 -12.87 13.43
CA ALA A 4 -4.59 -13.24 12.96
C ALA A 4 -3.80 -13.76 14.18
N ASP A 5 -3.38 -15.01 14.12
CA ASP A 5 -2.51 -15.60 15.14
C ASP A 5 -1.06 -15.43 14.69
N PHE A 6 -0.31 -14.59 15.38
CA PHE A 6 1.12 -14.34 15.14
C PHE A 6 2.03 -15.14 16.08
N SER A 7 1.55 -16.23 16.68
CA SER A 7 2.24 -16.92 17.78
C SER A 7 3.51 -17.67 17.40
N GLU A 8 3.80 -17.89 16.12
CA GLU A 8 4.92 -18.77 15.71
C GLU A 8 6.28 -18.08 15.50
N THR A 9 6.35 -16.73 15.48
CA THR A 9 7.59 -16.03 15.07
C THR A 9 8.46 -15.49 16.21
N PHE A 10 7.99 -15.47 17.45
CA PHE A 10 8.78 -14.95 18.57
C PHE A 10 8.76 -15.89 19.78
N HIS A 11 9.83 -16.62 19.98
CA HIS A 11 10.09 -17.34 21.23
C HIS A 11 10.03 -16.38 22.44
N ASN A 12 9.10 -16.63 23.38
CA ASN A 12 8.84 -15.89 24.62
C ASN A 12 7.93 -14.66 24.56
N TYR A 13 7.22 -14.40 23.49
CA TYR A 13 6.16 -13.39 23.50
C TYR A 13 4.80 -14.07 23.68
N HIS A 14 4.10 -13.77 24.79
CA HIS A 14 2.69 -14.15 24.98
C HIS A 14 1.81 -12.94 24.64
N PRO A 15 1.35 -12.80 23.37
CA PRO A 15 0.53 -11.67 23.02
C PRO A 15 -0.83 -11.74 23.74
N GLU A 16 -1.18 -10.67 24.44
CA GLU A 16 -2.54 -10.51 24.92
C GLU A 16 -3.48 -10.30 23.74
N ALA A 17 -4.42 -11.24 23.55
CA ALA A 17 -5.45 -11.07 22.53
C ALA A 17 -6.38 -9.92 22.92
N ARG A 18 -6.51 -8.92 22.04
CA ARG A 18 -7.44 -7.80 22.21
C ARG A 18 -8.43 -7.74 21.05
N SER A 19 -9.71 -7.62 21.35
CA SER A 19 -10.72 -7.37 20.35
C SER A 19 -10.71 -5.89 19.95
N VAL A 20 -10.60 -5.63 18.64
CA VAL A 20 -10.69 -4.29 18.07
C VAL A 20 -11.79 -4.23 17.01
N SER A 21 -12.43 -3.07 16.89
CA SER A 21 -13.39 -2.82 15.80
C SER A 21 -12.64 -2.46 14.53
N VAL A 22 -12.95 -3.12 13.44
CA VAL A 22 -12.35 -2.88 12.12
C VAL A 22 -13.37 -2.23 11.20
N THR A 23 -12.94 -1.26 10.42
CA THR A 23 -13.73 -0.61 9.36
C THR A 23 -12.90 -0.52 8.08
N THR A 24 -13.57 -0.29 6.96
CA THR A 24 -12.89 0.00 5.69
C THR A 24 -12.54 1.49 5.60
N GLY A 25 -11.51 1.81 4.82
CA GLY A 25 -11.14 3.20 4.53
C GLY A 25 -12.29 3.98 3.91
N ASP A 26 -13.01 3.38 2.95
CA ASP A 26 -14.19 4.00 2.33
C ASP A 26 -15.27 4.38 3.35
N ARG A 27 -15.59 3.47 4.28
CA ARG A 27 -16.59 3.74 5.33
C ARG A 27 -16.11 4.82 6.29
N TYR A 28 -14.83 4.80 6.64
CA TYR A 28 -14.23 5.82 7.50
C TYR A 28 -14.29 7.20 6.84
N CYS A 29 -13.87 7.29 5.57
CA CYS A 29 -13.93 8.53 4.81
C CYS A 29 -15.35 9.08 4.69
N ALA A 30 -16.32 8.21 4.39
CA ALA A 30 -17.72 8.61 4.34
C ALA A 30 -18.22 9.15 5.69
N ALA A 31 -17.94 8.45 6.79
CA ALA A 31 -18.37 8.86 8.14
C ALA A 31 -17.72 10.18 8.58
N LYS A 32 -16.46 10.44 8.13
CA LYS A 32 -15.71 11.66 8.46
C LYS A 32 -15.85 12.76 7.41
N ARG A 33 -16.61 12.53 6.33
CA ARG A 33 -16.79 13.46 5.21
C ARG A 33 -15.45 13.84 4.55
N ILE A 34 -14.53 12.87 4.46
CA ILE A 34 -13.26 13.03 3.74
C ILE A 34 -13.53 12.76 2.27
N GLU A 35 -13.42 13.77 1.45
CA GLU A 35 -13.69 13.68 0.00
C GLU A 35 -12.45 13.31 -0.80
N ASN A 36 -11.26 13.74 -0.35
CA ASN A 36 -9.99 13.50 -1.02
C ASN A 36 -8.90 13.16 0.02
N ILE A 37 -7.98 12.30 -0.39
CA ILE A 37 -6.77 11.96 0.36
C ILE A 37 -5.58 12.32 -0.53
N HIS A 38 -4.75 13.26 -0.10
CA HIS A 38 -3.56 13.65 -0.85
C HIS A 38 -2.41 12.67 -0.68
N PHE A 39 -2.32 12.06 0.50
CA PHE A 39 -1.29 11.07 0.80
C PHE A 39 -1.84 10.01 1.76
N LEU A 40 -1.81 8.76 1.33
CA LEU A 40 -2.18 7.58 2.13
C LEU A 40 -0.94 6.73 2.37
N LYS A 41 -0.43 6.68 3.60
CA LYS A 41 0.60 5.74 4.00
C LYS A 41 -0.05 4.46 4.53
N ILE A 42 0.39 3.32 4.02
CA ILE A 42 0.00 1.98 4.45
C ILE A 42 1.25 1.26 4.93
N ASP A 43 1.22 0.83 6.20
CA ASP A 43 2.34 0.18 6.88
C ASP A 43 1.70 -0.69 7.98
N VAL A 44 1.32 -1.90 7.61
CA VAL A 44 0.45 -2.79 8.40
C VAL A 44 0.95 -4.24 8.39
N GLU A 45 2.24 -4.41 8.16
CA GLU A 45 2.97 -5.66 8.32
C GLU A 45 2.30 -6.84 7.59
N GLY A 46 2.02 -6.64 6.28
CA GLY A 46 1.48 -7.66 5.39
C GLY A 46 -0.04 -7.59 5.15
N PHE A 47 -0.76 -6.67 5.81
CA PHE A 47 -2.18 -6.42 5.54
C PHE A 47 -2.43 -5.29 4.53
N GLU A 48 -1.40 -4.82 3.81
CA GLU A 48 -1.50 -3.77 2.78
C GLU A 48 -2.58 -4.06 1.75
N PRO A 49 -2.70 -5.30 1.21
CA PRO A 49 -3.75 -5.63 0.23
C PRO A 49 -5.17 -5.43 0.78
N GLN A 50 -5.40 -5.78 2.04
CA GLN A 50 -6.70 -5.63 2.70
C GLN A 50 -7.04 -4.16 2.92
N VAL A 51 -6.04 -3.35 3.29
CA VAL A 51 -6.20 -1.90 3.43
C VAL A 51 -6.52 -1.28 2.07
N LEU A 52 -5.77 -1.62 1.02
CA LEU A 52 -6.02 -1.15 -0.35
C LEU A 52 -7.44 -1.50 -0.82
N ARG A 53 -7.89 -2.75 -0.61
CA ARG A 53 -9.26 -3.17 -0.91
C ARG A 53 -10.30 -2.38 -0.11
N GLY A 54 -9.96 -2.00 1.12
CA GLY A 54 -10.80 -1.16 1.98
C GLY A 54 -10.99 0.28 1.46
N PHE A 55 -10.11 0.75 0.55
CA PHE A 55 -10.16 2.03 -0.12
C PHE A 55 -10.61 1.94 -1.58
N ASN A 56 -11.14 0.81 -2.02
CA ASN A 56 -11.49 0.56 -3.43
C ASN A 56 -12.42 1.63 -4.02
N GLY A 57 -13.37 2.11 -3.26
CA GLY A 57 -14.29 3.16 -3.69
C GLY A 57 -13.60 4.52 -3.87
N MET A 58 -12.70 4.90 -2.97
CA MET A 58 -11.91 6.14 -3.08
C MET A 58 -10.94 6.05 -4.27
N LEU A 59 -10.27 4.90 -4.45
CA LEU A 59 -9.36 4.65 -5.58
C LEU A 59 -10.12 4.73 -6.91
N ASN A 60 -11.25 4.05 -7.04
CA ASN A 60 -12.07 4.06 -8.27
C ASN A 60 -12.54 5.47 -8.66
N ARG A 61 -12.80 6.32 -7.70
CA ARG A 61 -13.22 7.72 -7.95
C ARG A 61 -12.05 8.67 -8.16
N GLY A 62 -10.79 8.18 -8.14
CA GLY A 62 -9.61 9.02 -8.23
C GLY A 62 -9.49 10.03 -7.07
N ARG A 63 -9.89 9.62 -5.86
CA ARG A 63 -9.90 10.47 -4.66
C ARG A 63 -8.68 10.29 -3.76
N ILE A 64 -7.71 9.52 -4.21
CA ILE A 64 -6.41 9.35 -3.53
C ILE A 64 -5.32 9.74 -4.52
N ASP A 65 -4.55 10.79 -4.21
CA ASP A 65 -3.51 11.28 -5.09
C ASP A 65 -2.25 10.40 -5.03
N VAL A 66 -1.86 10.02 -3.82
CA VAL A 66 -0.62 9.25 -3.57
C VAL A 66 -0.89 8.17 -2.54
N VAL A 67 -0.39 6.96 -2.82
CA VAL A 67 -0.35 5.84 -1.87
C VAL A 67 1.10 5.44 -1.65
N GLN A 68 1.56 5.43 -0.41
CA GLN A 68 2.81 4.78 -0.01
C GLN A 68 2.48 3.42 0.60
N PHE A 69 3.19 2.39 0.19
CA PHE A 69 3.06 1.04 0.76
C PHE A 69 4.42 0.39 0.93
N GLU A 70 4.48 -0.59 1.81
CA GLU A 70 5.66 -1.39 2.04
C GLU A 70 5.60 -2.69 1.22
N TYR A 71 6.76 -3.09 0.68
CA TYR A 71 6.97 -4.38 0.06
C TYR A 71 8.30 -4.96 0.54
N GLY A 72 8.26 -6.15 1.11
CA GLY A 72 9.45 -6.79 1.66
C GLY A 72 9.23 -8.28 1.93
N TYR A 73 10.06 -8.87 2.78
CA TYR A 73 10.02 -10.30 3.07
C TYR A 73 8.70 -10.78 3.68
N VAL A 74 7.94 -9.92 4.37
CA VAL A 74 6.61 -10.25 4.89
C VAL A 74 5.64 -10.67 3.78
N ASN A 75 5.88 -10.21 2.56
CA ASN A 75 5.07 -10.56 1.39
C ASN A 75 5.26 -12.01 0.95
N ILE A 76 6.32 -12.69 1.40
CA ILE A 76 6.50 -14.13 1.19
C ILE A 76 5.42 -14.91 1.96
N ASP A 77 5.14 -14.52 3.20
CA ASP A 77 4.15 -15.18 4.05
C ASP A 77 2.71 -14.87 3.63
N THR A 78 2.48 -13.65 3.18
CA THR A 78 1.14 -13.20 2.74
C THR A 78 0.80 -13.63 1.32
N HIS A 79 1.77 -14.12 0.55
CA HIS A 79 1.63 -14.49 -0.87
C HIS A 79 1.08 -13.35 -1.73
N PHE A 80 1.42 -12.11 -1.39
CA PHE A 80 1.06 -10.94 -2.18
C PHE A 80 2.34 -10.25 -2.66
N LEU A 81 2.65 -10.51 -3.92
CA LEU A 81 3.91 -10.10 -4.55
C LEU A 81 3.89 -8.61 -4.95
N LEU A 82 5.06 -8.07 -5.27
CA LEU A 82 5.15 -6.73 -5.84
C LEU A 82 4.32 -6.62 -7.14
N LYS A 83 4.33 -7.69 -7.95
CA LYS A 83 3.48 -7.76 -9.15
C LYS A 83 2.01 -7.55 -8.84
N ASP A 84 1.51 -8.10 -7.75
CA ASP A 84 0.09 -7.98 -7.38
C ASP A 84 -0.26 -6.53 -7.01
N PHE A 85 0.67 -5.79 -6.38
CA PHE A 85 0.49 -4.35 -6.14
C PHE A 85 0.41 -3.58 -7.46
N TYR A 86 1.30 -3.88 -8.42
CA TYR A 86 1.27 -3.26 -9.74
C TYR A 86 -0.04 -3.56 -10.48
N ASP A 87 -0.45 -4.83 -10.52
CA ASP A 87 -1.68 -5.26 -11.17
C ASP A 87 -2.93 -4.65 -10.53
N TYR A 88 -2.94 -4.52 -9.20
CA TYR A 88 -4.06 -3.93 -8.49
C TYR A 88 -4.15 -2.41 -8.68
N LEU A 89 -3.05 -1.69 -8.44
CA LEU A 89 -3.05 -0.23 -8.45
C LEU A 89 -3.15 0.36 -9.86
N SER A 90 -2.64 -0.34 -10.88
CA SER A 90 -2.78 0.10 -12.26
C SER A 90 -4.24 0.17 -12.73
N GLN A 91 -5.15 -0.63 -12.15
CA GLN A 91 -6.58 -0.58 -12.46
C GLN A 91 -7.21 0.76 -12.08
N PHE A 92 -6.58 1.51 -11.19
CA PHE A 92 -7.02 2.83 -10.72
C PHE A 92 -6.21 3.98 -11.34
N ASN A 93 -5.53 3.71 -12.45
CA ASN A 93 -4.71 4.69 -13.15
C ASN A 93 -3.59 5.27 -12.25
N MET A 94 -2.88 4.42 -11.53
CA MET A 94 -1.75 4.81 -10.70
C MET A 94 -0.43 4.35 -11.32
N THR A 95 0.56 5.22 -11.29
CA THR A 95 1.96 4.97 -11.69
C THR A 95 2.76 4.64 -10.45
N ILE A 96 3.47 3.51 -10.47
CA ILE A 96 4.17 2.99 -9.30
C ILE A 96 5.66 3.17 -9.48
N GLY A 97 6.35 3.52 -8.38
CA GLY A 97 7.79 3.61 -8.34
C GLY A 97 8.37 3.20 -6.99
N LYS A 98 9.63 2.78 -7.01
CA LYS A 98 10.40 2.49 -5.80
C LYS A 98 10.98 3.78 -5.23
N ILE A 99 10.86 3.97 -3.91
CA ILE A 99 11.42 5.13 -3.22
C ILE A 99 12.92 4.91 -3.00
N TYR A 100 13.72 5.87 -3.43
CA TYR A 100 15.14 6.04 -3.12
C TYR A 100 15.33 7.31 -2.29
N PRO A 101 16.50 7.54 -1.67
CA PRO A 101 16.69 8.71 -0.80
C PRO A 101 16.38 10.05 -1.45
N ASP A 102 16.67 10.21 -2.73
CA ASP A 102 16.58 11.50 -3.43
C ASP A 102 15.48 11.54 -4.49
N PHE A 103 14.90 10.40 -4.86
CA PHE A 103 13.90 10.31 -5.93
C PHE A 103 13.04 9.06 -5.83
N VAL A 104 11.99 9.01 -6.63
CA VAL A 104 11.16 7.81 -6.86
C VAL A 104 11.42 7.31 -8.28
N ASP A 105 11.85 6.06 -8.40
CA ASP A 105 12.06 5.42 -9.70
C ASP A 105 10.74 4.86 -10.24
N PHE A 106 9.99 5.71 -10.93
CA PHE A 106 8.74 5.34 -11.60
C PHE A 106 9.03 4.54 -12.86
N ARG A 107 8.63 3.28 -12.88
CA ARG A 107 8.84 2.38 -14.02
C ARG A 107 7.82 1.25 -14.04
N PRO A 108 7.61 0.60 -15.21
CA PRO A 108 6.83 -0.63 -15.28
C PRO A 108 7.46 -1.73 -14.42
N TYR A 109 6.61 -2.64 -13.96
CA TYR A 109 7.04 -3.83 -13.23
C TYR A 109 8.06 -4.66 -14.03
N ARG A 110 9.06 -5.20 -13.33
CA ARG A 110 10.03 -6.17 -13.86
C ARG A 110 10.21 -7.32 -12.86
N TYR A 111 10.39 -8.53 -13.35
CA TYR A 111 10.58 -9.73 -12.48
C TYR A 111 11.77 -9.59 -11.52
N VAL A 112 12.82 -8.89 -11.91
CA VAL A 112 13.98 -8.66 -11.04
C VAL A 112 13.68 -7.77 -9.83
N ASP A 113 12.55 -7.09 -9.83
CA ASP A 113 12.10 -6.25 -8.72
C ASP A 113 11.42 -7.08 -7.60
N GLU A 114 11.09 -8.37 -7.86
CA GLU A 114 10.66 -9.34 -6.84
C GLU A 114 11.85 -9.81 -6.00
N ASN A 115 12.52 -8.90 -5.35
CA ASN A 115 13.72 -9.20 -4.58
C ASN A 115 13.51 -9.13 -3.07
N PHE A 116 12.31 -8.74 -2.63
CA PHE A 116 11.93 -8.58 -1.22
C PHE A 116 12.83 -7.63 -0.41
N TYR A 117 13.69 -6.87 -1.08
CA TYR A 117 14.50 -5.83 -0.47
C TYR A 117 13.72 -4.53 -0.49
N GLY A 118 13.26 -4.21 0.68
CA GLY A 118 12.41 -3.12 1.02
C GLY A 118 12.76 -1.75 0.51
N PRO A 119 12.18 -0.87 1.28
CA PRO A 119 10.87 -1.27 1.80
C PRO A 119 9.73 -0.53 1.14
N ASN A 120 9.95 0.69 0.65
CA ASN A 120 8.85 1.59 0.36
C ASN A 120 8.68 1.83 -1.15
N TYR A 121 7.44 1.72 -1.56
CA TYR A 121 6.97 2.05 -2.89
C TYR A 121 5.94 3.18 -2.82
N LEU A 122 5.87 3.94 -3.90
CA LEU A 122 4.90 5.00 -4.06
C LEU A 122 4.06 4.73 -5.30
N ALA A 123 2.75 4.83 -5.16
CA ALA A 123 1.83 4.86 -6.27
C ALA A 123 1.24 6.27 -6.36
N VAL A 124 1.38 6.93 -7.49
CA VAL A 124 0.90 8.28 -7.75
C VAL A 124 -0.14 8.21 -8.87
N ARG A 125 -1.25 8.90 -8.70
CA ARG A 125 -2.28 8.98 -9.74
C ARG A 125 -1.68 9.54 -11.04
N SER A 126 -1.84 8.82 -12.15
CA SER A 126 -1.09 9.10 -13.40
C SER A 126 -1.45 10.44 -14.05
N ASP A 127 -2.58 11.04 -13.72
CA ASP A 127 -2.94 12.40 -14.16
C ASP A 127 -2.27 13.52 -13.32
N ARG A 128 -1.64 13.17 -12.19
CA ARG A 128 -0.87 14.10 -11.35
C ARG A 128 0.57 14.21 -11.86
N GLN A 129 0.71 14.73 -13.09
CA GLN A 129 2.01 14.94 -13.73
C GLN A 129 2.93 15.87 -12.94
N ASP A 130 2.35 16.82 -12.19
CA ASP A 130 3.05 17.68 -11.27
C ASP A 130 3.82 16.88 -10.19
N LEU A 131 3.17 15.87 -9.60
CA LEU A 131 3.80 15.02 -8.58
C LEU A 131 4.79 14.02 -9.20
N LEU A 132 4.46 13.45 -10.35
CA LEU A 132 5.35 12.52 -11.03
C LEU A 132 6.67 13.18 -11.43
N GLN A 133 6.62 14.44 -11.90
CA GLN A 133 7.81 15.21 -12.23
C GLN A 133 8.60 15.66 -10.98
N LEU A 134 7.90 16.06 -9.93
CA LEU A 134 8.53 16.51 -8.68
C LEU A 134 9.28 15.38 -7.97
N LEU A 135 8.70 14.18 -7.96
CA LEU A 135 9.19 13.04 -7.21
C LEU A 135 10.10 12.11 -8.03
N GLY A 136 9.96 12.14 -9.34
CA GLY A 136 10.71 11.29 -10.26
C GLY A 136 12.19 11.65 -10.34
N ASN A 137 12.94 10.79 -11.02
CA ASN A 137 14.35 11.05 -11.30
C ASN A 137 14.45 12.18 -12.33
N PRO A 138 15.28 13.22 -12.10
CA PRO A 138 15.53 14.29 -13.07
C PRO A 138 16.19 13.81 -14.35
#